data_e0c29b3af6a12ecbc8d4970d4260be04
#
_entry.id   e0c29b3af6a12ecbc8d4970d4260be04
#
_cell.length_a   1.000
_cell.length_b   1.000
_cell.length_c   1.000
_cell.angle_alpha   90.00
_cell.angle_beta   90.00
_cell.angle_gamma   90.00
#
_symmetry.space_group_name_H-M   'P 1'
#
loop_
_entity.id
_entity.type
_entity.pdbx_description
1 polymer ?
#
loop_
_entity_poly.entity_id
_entity_poly.type
_entity_poly.pdbx_seq_one_letter_code
_entity_poly.pdbx_strand_id
1 'polypeptide(L)'
;MTRYSPAVLLLVSALAFAQAPQTTAPGVPGPGRGGFVPVVIGPPALVPPEVAIPRPTPNEISQVNQAISNWIASDQSAAQPLIKKYAPLLLLQPPRFNVAATYTQTQQRMGPRHEHFVEIARKGDIDLLLDGDSITDWWALNDENKAMFEKYFGGMKTANFAIAGDTTQGVLWGLKNGEGQGFQPKAIMLMIGTNNTGGTNNTGTMTAAEIAEGIGAVVQEMRTDFPQAKILLLAVFPRGNPGDSVRDKIAEINRIVARLDDQRHVFYLDIGAKFLDDRGYFLPGTFRPDNLHPVAKGYDIWGAAVKDKIAELMK
;
A
#
# COMPACT_ATOMS: atom_id res chain seq x y z
N MET A 1 -63.77 -19.11 10.80
CA MET A 1 -64.36 -17.88 10.28
C MET A 1 -63.26 -16.90 9.96
N THR A 2 -63.19 -16.57 8.72
CA THR A 2 -62.50 -15.47 7.99
C THR A 2 -61.09 -15.02 8.41
N ARG A 3 -60.12 -15.43 7.58
CA ARG A 3 -58.75 -14.94 7.50
C ARG A 3 -58.71 -13.57 6.78
N TYR A 4 -57.93 -12.64 7.26
CA TYR A 4 -57.43 -11.52 6.46
C TYR A 4 -55.91 -11.41 6.58
N SER A 5 -55.24 -11.55 5.44
CA SER A 5 -53.84 -11.21 5.21
C SER A 5 -53.77 -9.75 4.77
N PRO A 6 -52.87 -8.92 5.24
CA PRO A 6 -52.54 -7.68 4.55
C PRO A 6 -51.27 -7.85 3.72
N ALA A 7 -51.38 -7.65 2.42
CA ALA A 7 -50.29 -7.42 1.51
C ALA A 7 -49.75 -6.02 1.74
N VAL A 8 -48.43 -5.91 2.03
CA VAL A 8 -47.71 -4.64 2.10
C VAL A 8 -47.18 -4.31 0.71
N LEU A 9 -47.78 -3.29 0.10
CA LEU A 9 -47.36 -2.73 -1.17
C LEU A 9 -46.25 -1.71 -0.89
N LEU A 10 -44.98 -2.01 -1.26
CA LEU A 10 -43.89 -1.07 -1.24
C LEU A 10 -43.91 -0.22 -2.53
N LEU A 11 -44.37 1.02 -2.41
CA LEU A 11 -44.19 2.06 -3.44
C LEU A 11 -42.79 2.59 -3.38
N VAL A 12 -41.98 2.30 -4.39
CA VAL A 12 -40.68 2.96 -4.64
C VAL A 12 -40.96 4.19 -5.49
N SER A 13 -40.92 5.37 -4.87
CA SER A 13 -40.99 6.65 -5.56
C SER A 13 -39.59 7.01 -6.11
N ALA A 14 -39.45 6.92 -7.43
CA ALA A 14 -38.29 7.46 -8.14
C ALA A 14 -38.38 8.99 -8.20
N LEU A 15 -37.56 9.69 -7.47
CA LEU A 15 -37.32 11.12 -7.61
C LEU A 15 -36.42 11.36 -8.82
N ALA A 16 -36.98 11.80 -9.92
CA ALA A 16 -36.26 12.33 -11.06
C ALA A 16 -35.81 13.76 -10.76
N PHE A 17 -34.48 13.95 -10.60
CA PHE A 17 -33.91 15.29 -10.59
C PHE A 17 -33.85 15.81 -12.03
N ALA A 18 -34.66 16.83 -12.34
CA ALA A 18 -34.58 17.59 -13.57
C ALA A 18 -33.30 18.44 -13.55
N GLN A 19 -32.37 18.16 -14.48
CA GLN A 19 -31.22 19.02 -14.73
C GLN A 19 -31.69 20.28 -15.49
N ALA A 20 -31.32 21.45 -14.96
CA ALA A 20 -31.47 22.72 -15.64
C ALA A 20 -30.55 22.78 -16.87
N PRO A 21 -30.97 23.46 -17.97
CA PRO A 21 -30.15 23.54 -19.18
C PRO A 21 -28.90 24.38 -18.93
N GLN A 22 -27.72 23.80 -19.14
CA GLN A 22 -26.45 24.52 -19.14
C GLN A 22 -26.30 25.27 -20.47
N THR A 23 -26.22 26.59 -20.39
CA THR A 23 -25.81 27.44 -21.50
C THR A 23 -24.34 27.26 -21.78
N THR A 24 -24.02 26.74 -22.97
CA THR A 24 -22.65 26.59 -23.46
C THR A 24 -22.08 27.95 -23.90
N ALA A 25 -21.03 28.42 -23.21
CA ALA A 25 -20.14 29.45 -23.74
C ALA A 25 -19.18 28.82 -24.78
N PRO A 26 -18.82 29.53 -25.85
CA PRO A 26 -17.98 28.95 -26.91
C PRO A 26 -16.51 28.88 -26.51
N GLY A 27 -15.93 27.68 -26.63
CA GLY A 27 -14.57 27.51 -27.09
C GLY A 27 -13.44 27.63 -26.07
N VAL A 28 -13.36 26.71 -25.09
CA VAL A 28 -12.07 26.26 -24.58
C VAL A 28 -11.99 24.76 -24.90
N PRO A 29 -10.94 24.25 -25.60
CA PRO A 29 -10.77 22.82 -25.78
C PRO A 29 -10.55 22.22 -24.41
N GLY A 30 -11.50 21.40 -23.94
CA GLY A 30 -11.32 20.59 -22.74
C GLY A 30 -10.13 19.64 -22.94
N PRO A 31 -9.42 19.27 -21.85
CA PRO A 31 -8.35 18.29 -21.95
C PRO A 31 -8.94 17.03 -22.59
N GLY A 32 -8.30 16.59 -23.69
CA GLY A 32 -8.72 15.40 -24.42
C GLY A 32 -8.92 14.26 -23.44
N ARG A 33 -9.98 13.47 -23.62
CA ARG A 33 -10.18 12.20 -22.93
C ARG A 33 -8.95 11.35 -23.21
N GLY A 34 -7.98 11.36 -22.28
CA GLY A 34 -6.83 10.48 -22.35
C GLY A 34 -7.34 9.07 -22.51
N GLY A 35 -6.99 8.43 -23.63
CA GLY A 35 -7.38 7.05 -23.88
C GLY A 35 -6.94 6.23 -22.67
N PHE A 36 -7.79 5.32 -22.21
CA PHE A 36 -7.46 4.33 -21.16
C PHE A 36 -6.27 3.51 -21.66
N VAL A 37 -5.10 3.75 -21.08
CA VAL A 37 -3.91 2.92 -21.34
C VAL A 37 -4.06 1.67 -20.49
N PRO A 38 -4.21 0.48 -21.10
CA PRO A 38 -4.32 -0.76 -20.34
C PRO A 38 -3.05 -0.94 -19.50
N VAL A 39 -3.21 -1.19 -18.21
CA VAL A 39 -2.08 -1.54 -17.34
C VAL A 39 -1.63 -2.95 -17.72
N VAL A 40 -0.40 -3.05 -18.21
CA VAL A 40 0.24 -4.34 -18.48
C VAL A 40 0.87 -4.82 -17.18
N ILE A 41 0.39 -5.96 -16.67
CA ILE A 41 0.96 -6.56 -15.46
C ILE A 41 2.35 -7.08 -15.78
N GLY A 42 3.35 -6.61 -15.04
CA GLY A 42 4.74 -7.01 -15.18
C GLY A 42 5.04 -8.37 -14.55
N PRO A 43 6.27 -8.88 -14.73
CA PRO A 43 6.69 -10.13 -14.13
C PRO A 43 6.70 -10.05 -12.60
N PRO A 44 6.59 -11.19 -11.89
CA PRO A 44 6.68 -11.24 -10.44
C PRO A 44 8.08 -10.84 -9.95
N ALA A 45 8.12 -10.14 -8.83
CA ALA A 45 9.34 -9.82 -8.09
C ALA A 45 9.67 -10.93 -7.09
N LEU A 46 10.90 -10.91 -6.58
CA LEU A 46 11.30 -11.79 -5.47
C LEU A 46 10.66 -11.32 -4.18
N VAL A 47 10.07 -12.26 -3.45
CA VAL A 47 9.43 -12.02 -2.14
C VAL A 47 10.27 -12.71 -1.06
N PRO A 48 10.67 -11.99 0.00
CA PRO A 48 11.37 -12.60 1.13
C PRO A 48 10.47 -13.61 1.86
N PRO A 49 11.03 -14.74 2.34
CA PRO A 49 10.26 -15.82 2.96
C PRO A 49 9.48 -15.38 4.21
N GLU A 50 9.95 -14.35 4.90
CA GLU A 50 9.34 -13.80 6.11
C GLU A 50 7.91 -13.30 5.90
N VAL A 51 7.58 -12.87 4.67
CA VAL A 51 6.27 -12.31 4.32
C VAL A 51 5.58 -13.06 3.18
N ALA A 52 6.22 -14.09 2.62
CA ALA A 52 5.69 -14.85 1.51
C ALA A 52 4.39 -15.58 1.90
N ILE A 53 3.40 -15.49 1.03
CA ILE A 53 2.17 -16.28 1.13
C ILE A 53 2.51 -17.71 0.69
N PRO A 54 2.15 -18.75 1.47
CA PRO A 54 2.36 -20.13 1.06
C PRO A 54 1.70 -20.43 -0.30
N ARG A 55 2.49 -20.96 -1.23
CA ARG A 55 2.01 -21.33 -2.58
C ARG A 55 2.18 -22.84 -2.77
N PRO A 56 1.14 -23.62 -2.42
CA PRO A 56 1.19 -25.05 -2.59
C PRO A 56 1.26 -25.43 -4.07
N THR A 57 2.03 -26.46 -4.37
CA THR A 57 2.09 -27.07 -5.69
C THR A 57 0.76 -27.73 -6.07
N PRO A 58 0.47 -27.99 -7.36
CA PRO A 58 -0.74 -28.71 -7.76
C PRO A 58 -0.87 -30.10 -7.08
N ASN A 59 0.25 -30.77 -6.82
CA ASN A 59 0.25 -32.07 -6.13
C ASN A 59 -0.15 -31.92 -4.65
N GLU A 60 0.41 -30.94 -3.94
CA GLU A 60 0.02 -30.64 -2.55
C GLU A 60 -1.45 -30.23 -2.44
N ILE A 61 -1.95 -29.40 -3.37
CA ILE A 61 -3.38 -29.06 -3.46
C ILE A 61 -4.23 -30.33 -3.60
N SER A 62 -3.83 -31.24 -4.49
CA SER A 62 -4.56 -32.49 -4.71
C SER A 62 -4.56 -33.37 -3.44
N GLN A 63 -3.40 -33.53 -2.80
CA GLN A 63 -3.28 -34.35 -1.57
C GLN A 63 -4.11 -33.78 -0.41
N VAL A 64 -4.03 -32.47 -0.18
CA VAL A 64 -4.78 -31.78 0.89
C VAL A 64 -6.28 -31.89 0.62
N ASN A 65 -6.72 -31.64 -0.63
CA ASN A 65 -8.13 -31.71 -1.01
C ASN A 65 -8.69 -33.14 -0.89
N GLN A 66 -7.89 -34.15 -1.23
CA GLN A 66 -8.27 -35.55 -1.01
C GLN A 66 -8.43 -35.89 0.47
N ALA A 67 -7.51 -35.40 1.32
CA ALA A 67 -7.59 -35.60 2.78
C ALA A 67 -8.83 -34.91 3.36
N ILE A 68 -9.10 -33.66 2.96
CA ILE A 68 -10.32 -32.92 3.37
C ILE A 68 -11.58 -33.66 2.92
N SER A 69 -11.64 -34.13 1.69
CA SER A 69 -12.77 -34.86 1.14
C SER A 69 -13.04 -36.18 1.92
N ASN A 70 -11.99 -36.93 2.24
CA ASN A 70 -12.07 -38.13 3.03
C ASN A 70 -12.57 -37.83 4.45
N TRP A 71 -12.08 -36.75 5.08
CA TRP A 71 -12.55 -36.32 6.38
C TRP A 71 -14.04 -35.96 6.36
N ILE A 72 -14.48 -35.14 5.40
CA ILE A 72 -15.89 -34.77 5.22
C ILE A 72 -16.78 -36.00 5.04
N ALA A 73 -16.31 -37.01 4.29
CA ALA A 73 -17.06 -38.24 4.07
C ALA A 73 -17.20 -39.10 5.32
N SER A 74 -16.19 -39.10 6.20
CA SER A 74 -16.13 -39.87 7.42
C SER A 74 -16.76 -39.20 8.64
N ASP A 75 -17.06 -37.90 8.57
CA ASP A 75 -17.64 -37.17 9.71
C ASP A 75 -19.05 -37.65 10.05
N GLN A 76 -19.25 -37.99 11.34
CA GLN A 76 -20.53 -38.46 11.88
C GLN A 76 -21.17 -37.44 12.83
N SER A 77 -20.65 -36.23 12.86
CA SER A 77 -21.21 -35.17 13.70
C SER A 77 -22.55 -34.64 13.19
N ALA A 78 -23.34 -34.01 14.06
CA ALA A 78 -24.57 -33.34 13.69
C ALA A 78 -24.35 -32.16 12.69
N ALA A 79 -23.13 -31.68 12.58
CA ALA A 79 -22.76 -30.63 11.65
C ALA A 79 -22.46 -31.13 10.22
N GLN A 80 -22.36 -32.45 10.00
CA GLN A 80 -22.02 -33.05 8.71
C GLN A 80 -22.82 -32.52 7.52
N PRO A 81 -24.13 -32.31 7.60
CA PRO A 81 -24.90 -31.75 6.48
C PRO A 81 -24.47 -30.34 6.10
N LEU A 82 -24.09 -29.51 7.09
CA LEU A 82 -23.55 -28.16 6.84
C LEU A 82 -22.15 -28.21 6.25
N ILE A 83 -21.30 -29.08 6.76
CA ILE A 83 -19.95 -29.30 6.26
C ILE A 83 -19.99 -29.75 4.79
N LYS A 84 -20.86 -30.72 4.45
CA LYS A 84 -21.08 -31.15 3.05
C LYS A 84 -21.57 -30.01 2.17
N LYS A 85 -22.52 -29.20 2.66
CA LYS A 85 -23.08 -28.06 1.92
C LYS A 85 -21.98 -27.05 1.55
N TYR A 86 -21.02 -26.81 2.44
CA TYR A 86 -19.97 -25.82 2.28
C TYR A 86 -18.61 -26.43 1.90
N ALA A 87 -18.56 -27.73 1.59
CA ALA A 87 -17.35 -28.45 1.20
C ALA A 87 -16.48 -27.68 0.14
N PRO A 88 -17.06 -27.10 -0.92
CA PRO A 88 -16.26 -26.35 -1.89
C PRO A 88 -15.48 -25.17 -1.32
N LEU A 89 -15.93 -24.58 -0.19
CA LEU A 89 -15.25 -23.48 0.49
C LEU A 89 -14.11 -23.95 1.39
N LEU A 90 -14.10 -25.24 1.74
CA LEU A 90 -13.07 -25.84 2.60
C LEU A 90 -11.88 -26.36 1.78
N LEU A 91 -12.05 -26.55 0.48
CA LEU A 91 -10.99 -27.06 -0.38
C LEU A 91 -9.93 -25.98 -0.66
N LEU A 92 -8.66 -26.40 -0.60
CA LEU A 92 -7.53 -25.57 -0.93
C LEU A 92 -7.59 -25.17 -2.41
N GLN A 93 -7.57 -23.87 -2.66
CA GLN A 93 -7.58 -23.32 -4.01
C GLN A 93 -6.15 -22.97 -4.47
N PRO A 94 -5.86 -22.97 -5.77
CA PRO A 94 -4.64 -22.41 -6.28
C PRO A 94 -4.47 -20.97 -5.79
N PRO A 95 -3.25 -20.56 -5.37
CA PRO A 95 -2.98 -19.20 -4.92
C PRO A 95 -3.24 -18.21 -6.05
N ARG A 96 -3.84 -17.08 -5.72
CA ARG A 96 -4.05 -15.99 -6.67
C ARG A 96 -2.69 -15.37 -7.05
N PHE A 97 -2.60 -14.86 -8.27
CA PHE A 97 -1.47 -14.04 -8.69
C PHE A 97 -1.48 -12.72 -7.93
N ASN A 98 -0.38 -12.41 -7.24
CA ASN A 98 -0.29 -11.18 -6.44
C ASN A 98 0.34 -10.04 -7.25
N VAL A 99 -0.48 -9.13 -7.75
CA VAL A 99 -0.04 -7.95 -8.52
C VAL A 99 0.81 -7.00 -7.66
N ALA A 100 0.59 -6.93 -6.34
CA ALA A 100 1.36 -6.06 -5.45
C ALA A 100 2.87 -6.37 -5.46
N ALA A 101 3.24 -7.63 -5.76
CA ALA A 101 4.61 -8.11 -5.83
C ALA A 101 5.07 -8.32 -7.29
N THR A 102 4.80 -7.36 -8.17
CA THR A 102 5.21 -7.40 -9.60
C THR A 102 5.88 -6.11 -10.04
N TYR A 103 6.67 -6.18 -11.08
CA TYR A 103 7.25 -5.01 -11.76
C TYR A 103 6.24 -4.39 -12.74
N THR A 104 5.11 -3.92 -12.20
CA THR A 104 4.03 -3.34 -13.02
C THR A 104 4.14 -1.82 -13.05
N GLN A 105 4.28 -1.25 -14.26
CA GLN A 105 4.27 0.21 -14.40
C GLN A 105 2.89 0.77 -14.04
N THR A 106 2.85 1.63 -13.03
CA THR A 106 1.65 2.38 -12.64
C THR A 106 1.53 3.68 -13.41
N GLN A 107 0.33 4.27 -13.46
CA GLN A 107 0.14 5.59 -14.07
C GLN A 107 1.02 6.65 -13.40
N GLN A 108 1.30 6.52 -12.11
CA GLN A 108 2.15 7.42 -11.34
C GLN A 108 3.59 7.43 -11.88
N ARG A 109 4.09 6.26 -12.30
CA ARG A 109 5.43 6.09 -12.88
C ARG A 109 5.46 6.22 -14.41
N MET A 110 4.34 6.60 -15.05
CA MET A 110 4.30 6.97 -16.47
C MET A 110 4.53 8.48 -16.61
N GLY A 111 5.72 8.89 -17.06
CA GLY A 111 5.95 10.28 -17.40
C GLY A 111 7.11 10.98 -16.65
N PRO A 112 7.11 12.31 -16.61
CA PRO A 112 8.31 13.10 -16.33
C PRO A 112 8.84 12.95 -14.88
N ARG A 113 8.00 12.52 -13.92
CA ARG A 113 8.47 12.28 -12.55
C ARG A 113 9.47 11.14 -12.50
N HIS A 114 9.17 10.01 -13.13
CA HIS A 114 10.09 8.88 -13.23
C HIS A 114 11.38 9.27 -13.95
N GLU A 115 11.28 9.92 -15.11
CA GLU A 115 12.45 10.38 -15.86
C GLU A 115 13.34 11.30 -15.03
N HIS A 116 12.75 12.22 -14.28
CA HIS A 116 13.47 13.11 -13.37
C HIS A 116 14.18 12.36 -12.24
N PHE A 117 13.56 11.33 -11.65
CA PHE A 117 14.20 10.50 -10.62
C PHE A 117 15.38 9.71 -11.18
N VAL A 118 15.25 9.17 -12.39
CA VAL A 118 16.38 8.51 -13.08
C VAL A 118 17.53 9.49 -13.35
N GLU A 119 17.24 10.75 -13.68
CA GLU A 119 18.28 11.78 -13.83
C GLU A 119 18.99 12.10 -12.49
N ILE A 120 18.23 12.20 -11.39
CA ILE A 120 18.78 12.40 -10.05
C ILE A 120 19.64 11.19 -9.66
N ALA A 121 19.16 9.98 -9.85
CA ALA A 121 19.85 8.73 -9.58
C ALA A 121 21.21 8.66 -10.30
N ARG A 122 21.23 9.00 -11.60
CA ARG A 122 22.46 9.03 -12.41
C ARG A 122 23.52 10.03 -11.93
N LYS A 123 23.10 11.12 -11.26
CA LYS A 123 24.05 12.08 -10.67
C LYS A 123 24.81 11.50 -9.47
N GLY A 124 24.23 10.51 -8.80
CA GLY A 124 24.91 9.72 -7.78
C GLY A 124 25.09 10.39 -6.41
N ASP A 125 24.61 11.62 -6.21
CA ASP A 125 24.84 12.41 -5.00
C ASP A 125 23.70 12.23 -3.98
N ILE A 126 23.48 10.99 -3.51
CA ILE A 126 22.42 10.62 -2.57
C ILE A 126 23.00 9.81 -1.42
N ASP A 127 22.94 10.35 -0.19
CA ASP A 127 23.26 9.65 1.04
C ASP A 127 22.02 9.04 1.71
N LEU A 128 20.85 9.71 1.60
CA LEU A 128 19.57 9.27 2.13
C LEU A 128 18.51 9.24 1.01
N LEU A 129 17.92 8.09 0.76
CA LEU A 129 16.77 7.94 -0.14
C LEU A 129 15.49 7.85 0.67
N LEU A 130 14.50 8.67 0.34
CA LEU A 130 13.12 8.51 0.77
C LEU A 130 12.32 7.94 -0.41
N ASP A 131 11.51 6.90 -0.16
CA ASP A 131 10.60 6.37 -1.18
C ASP A 131 9.25 5.97 -0.57
N GLY A 132 8.21 5.98 -1.40
CA GLY A 132 6.85 5.74 -0.94
C GLY A 132 5.77 6.31 -1.87
N ASP A 133 4.68 6.73 -1.24
CA ASP A 133 3.52 7.31 -1.90
C ASP A 133 3.30 8.80 -1.55
N SER A 134 2.05 9.29 -1.69
CA SER A 134 1.71 10.70 -1.38
C SER A 134 2.15 11.15 0.00
N ILE A 135 2.12 10.27 0.99
CA ILE A 135 2.48 10.63 2.36
C ILE A 135 3.97 10.99 2.44
N THR A 136 4.82 10.31 1.70
CA THR A 136 6.25 10.63 1.58
C THR A 136 6.52 11.71 0.54
N ASP A 137 5.83 11.74 -0.59
CA ASP A 137 5.97 12.76 -1.65
C ASP A 137 5.68 14.17 -1.11
N TRP A 138 4.68 14.30 -0.25
CA TRP A 138 4.18 15.60 0.20
C TRP A 138 4.98 16.29 1.31
N TRP A 139 6.13 15.76 1.68
CA TRP A 139 7.14 16.56 2.39
C TRP A 139 7.48 17.86 1.63
N ALA A 140 7.33 17.86 0.29
CA ALA A 140 7.62 18.99 -0.58
C ALA A 140 6.35 19.72 -1.11
N LEU A 141 5.13 19.39 -0.59
CA LEU A 141 3.87 19.87 -1.14
C LEU A 141 3.70 21.40 -1.07
N ASN A 142 4.08 22.00 0.04
CA ASN A 142 3.96 23.43 0.31
C ASN A 142 5.12 23.91 1.20
N ASP A 143 5.21 25.21 1.43
CA ASP A 143 6.35 25.79 2.15
C ASP A 143 6.41 25.34 3.62
N GLU A 144 5.27 25.09 4.26
CA GLU A 144 5.21 24.62 5.64
C GLU A 144 5.77 23.19 5.76
N ASN A 145 5.38 22.31 4.84
CA ASN A 145 5.91 20.94 4.78
C ASN A 145 7.40 20.93 4.41
N LYS A 146 7.82 21.78 3.44
CA LYS A 146 9.23 21.94 3.08
C LYS A 146 10.06 22.40 4.26
N ALA A 147 9.55 23.32 5.09
CA ALA A 147 10.26 23.75 6.29
C ALA A 147 10.50 22.58 7.27
N MET A 148 9.55 21.64 7.37
CA MET A 148 9.75 20.42 8.17
C MET A 148 10.76 19.48 7.52
N PHE A 149 10.73 19.33 6.19
CA PHE A 149 11.74 18.55 5.46
C PHE A 149 13.15 19.11 5.71
N GLU A 150 13.35 20.41 5.53
CA GLU A 150 14.62 21.08 5.76
C GLU A 150 15.08 20.95 7.22
N LYS A 151 14.17 21.06 8.18
CA LYS A 151 14.47 20.89 9.60
C LYS A 151 15.08 19.53 9.93
N TYR A 152 14.63 18.46 9.28
CA TYR A 152 15.01 17.09 9.62
C TYR A 152 16.04 16.47 8.65
N PHE A 153 16.00 16.87 7.38
CA PHE A 153 16.78 16.26 6.30
C PHE A 153 17.65 17.25 5.50
N GLY A 154 17.48 18.57 5.67
CA GLY A 154 18.18 19.60 4.89
C GLY A 154 19.71 19.60 5.04
N GLY A 155 20.23 19.01 6.12
CA GLY A 155 21.68 18.83 6.31
C GLY A 155 22.27 17.58 5.64
N MET A 156 21.46 16.81 4.91
CA MET A 156 21.83 15.54 4.27
C MET A 156 21.65 15.63 2.76
N LYS A 157 22.40 14.83 2.01
CA LYS A 157 22.17 14.64 0.57
C LYS A 157 20.98 13.70 0.39
N THR A 158 19.80 14.27 0.48
CA THR A 158 18.54 13.52 0.50
C THR A 158 17.83 13.62 -0.85
N ALA A 159 17.42 12.49 -1.41
CA ALA A 159 16.48 12.40 -2.53
C ALA A 159 15.14 11.81 -2.08
N ASN A 160 14.04 12.29 -2.66
CA ASN A 160 12.71 11.77 -2.42
C ASN A 160 12.12 11.27 -3.75
N PHE A 161 12.02 9.94 -3.90
CA PHE A 161 11.51 9.27 -5.11
C PHE A 161 10.05 8.81 -4.96
N ALA A 162 9.39 9.24 -3.89
CA ALA A 162 7.97 8.96 -3.69
C ALA A 162 7.09 9.69 -4.70
N ILE A 163 5.96 9.06 -5.07
CA ILE A 163 4.95 9.67 -5.96
C ILE A 163 3.56 9.51 -5.36
N ALA A 164 2.79 10.60 -5.33
CA ALA A 164 1.41 10.58 -4.87
C ALA A 164 0.56 9.54 -5.61
N GLY A 165 -0.16 8.70 -4.85
CA GLY A 165 -1.01 7.63 -5.37
C GLY A 165 -0.29 6.35 -5.76
N ASP A 166 1.03 6.26 -5.60
CA ASP A 166 1.79 5.07 -5.97
C ASP A 166 1.53 3.88 -5.04
N THR A 167 1.87 2.71 -5.53
CA THR A 167 1.65 1.40 -4.91
C THR A 167 2.94 0.59 -4.95
N THR A 168 2.99 -0.52 -4.23
CA THR A 168 4.17 -1.38 -4.16
C THR A 168 4.69 -1.80 -5.54
N GLN A 169 3.81 -2.18 -6.46
CA GLN A 169 4.19 -2.56 -7.83
C GLN A 169 4.78 -1.40 -8.65
N GLY A 170 4.33 -0.17 -8.39
CA GLY A 170 4.88 1.02 -9.05
C GLY A 170 6.29 1.32 -8.58
N VAL A 171 6.54 1.28 -7.26
CA VAL A 171 7.89 1.44 -6.69
C VAL A 171 8.83 0.36 -7.22
N LEU A 172 8.40 -0.92 -7.24
CA LEU A 172 9.17 -2.02 -7.84
C LEU A 172 9.54 -1.73 -9.29
N TRP A 173 8.57 -1.27 -10.09
CA TRP A 173 8.84 -0.94 -11.48
C TRP A 173 9.85 0.22 -11.60
N GLY A 174 9.72 1.26 -10.80
CA GLY A 174 10.64 2.41 -10.80
C GLY A 174 12.09 2.00 -10.49
N LEU A 175 12.29 1.23 -9.42
CA LEU A 175 13.61 0.68 -9.04
C LEU A 175 14.23 -0.10 -10.21
N LYS A 176 13.45 -1.02 -10.82
CA LYS A 176 13.91 -1.86 -11.93
C LYS A 176 14.22 -1.08 -13.21
N ASN A 177 13.59 0.08 -13.40
CA ASN A 177 13.69 0.90 -14.60
C ASN A 177 14.56 2.15 -14.41
N GLY A 178 15.53 2.11 -13.51
CA GLY A 178 16.61 3.08 -13.41
C GLY A 178 16.64 3.91 -12.12
N GLU A 179 15.56 3.92 -11.32
CA GLU A 179 15.57 4.63 -10.04
C GLU A 179 16.44 3.92 -8.98
N GLY A 180 16.69 2.62 -9.12
CA GLY A 180 17.59 1.82 -8.29
C GLY A 180 19.05 1.83 -8.74
N GLN A 181 19.46 2.68 -9.69
CA GLN A 181 20.76 2.58 -10.35
C GLN A 181 21.54 3.90 -10.33
N GLY A 182 22.86 3.82 -10.30
CA GLY A 182 23.75 4.99 -10.45
C GLY A 182 24.18 5.65 -9.14
N PHE A 183 23.67 5.21 -8.00
CA PHE A 183 24.06 5.70 -6.68
C PHE A 183 24.06 4.58 -5.63
N GLN A 184 24.60 4.86 -4.46
CA GLN A 184 24.59 3.94 -3.31
C GLN A 184 24.32 4.75 -2.03
N PRO A 185 23.07 4.82 -1.56
CA PRO A 185 22.74 5.57 -0.35
C PRO A 185 23.23 4.82 0.90
N LYS A 186 23.52 5.54 1.96
CA LYS A 186 23.83 4.95 3.27
C LYS A 186 22.58 4.40 3.95
N ALA A 187 21.48 5.14 3.81
CA ALA A 187 20.18 4.75 4.37
C ALA A 187 19.03 5.01 3.38
N ILE A 188 17.97 4.21 3.54
CA ILE A 188 16.71 4.36 2.82
C ILE A 188 15.59 4.43 3.84
N MET A 189 14.68 5.40 3.75
CA MET A 189 13.44 5.42 4.50
C MET A 189 12.29 5.08 3.55
N LEU A 190 11.65 3.93 3.79
CA LEU A 190 10.55 3.41 2.97
C LEU A 190 9.24 3.40 3.76
N MET A 191 8.18 3.98 3.18
CA MET A 191 6.81 3.82 3.66
C MET A 191 5.86 3.74 2.46
N ILE A 192 5.33 2.54 2.18
CA ILE A 192 4.47 2.24 1.03
C ILE A 192 3.40 1.22 1.40
N GLY A 193 2.27 1.20 0.69
CA GLY A 193 1.24 0.19 0.82
C GLY A 193 -0.16 0.73 1.14
N THR A 194 -0.29 1.99 1.57
CA THR A 194 -1.61 2.57 1.88
C THR A 194 -2.54 2.56 0.66
N ASN A 195 -2.02 2.84 -0.55
CA ASN A 195 -2.82 2.83 -1.78
C ASN A 195 -3.19 1.41 -2.24
N ASN A 196 -2.43 0.39 -1.86
CA ASN A 196 -2.79 -1.00 -2.09
C ASN A 196 -4.00 -1.45 -1.25
N THR A 197 -4.36 -0.73 -0.17
CA THR A 197 -5.53 -1.06 0.65
C THR A 197 -6.87 -0.80 -0.03
N GLY A 198 -6.88 0.00 -1.10
CA GLY A 198 -8.06 0.29 -1.92
C GLY A 198 -8.05 1.70 -2.49
N GLY A 199 -8.78 1.92 -3.56
CA GLY A 199 -9.09 3.23 -4.15
C GLY A 199 -8.30 3.60 -5.40
N THR A 200 -7.10 3.09 -5.64
CA THR A 200 -6.30 3.37 -6.84
C THR A 200 -5.82 2.07 -7.49
N ASN A 201 -5.61 2.09 -8.82
CA ASN A 201 -4.98 1.00 -9.58
C ASN A 201 -5.59 -0.40 -9.35
N ASN A 202 -6.92 -0.50 -9.16
CA ASN A 202 -7.66 -1.76 -8.95
C ASN A 202 -7.18 -2.58 -7.74
N THR A 203 -6.67 -1.94 -6.70
CA THR A 203 -6.06 -2.60 -5.53
C THR A 203 -7.06 -2.92 -4.41
N GLY A 204 -8.32 -2.52 -4.53
CA GLY A 204 -9.33 -2.63 -3.46
C GLY A 204 -9.62 -4.05 -2.96
N THR A 205 -9.29 -5.08 -3.75
CA THR A 205 -9.49 -6.49 -3.40
C THR A 205 -8.26 -7.16 -2.78
N MET A 206 -7.13 -6.46 -2.67
CA MET A 206 -5.91 -7.03 -2.09
C MET A 206 -6.08 -7.30 -0.60
N THR A 207 -5.65 -8.48 -0.17
CA THR A 207 -5.57 -8.85 1.23
C THR A 207 -4.38 -8.19 1.92
N ALA A 208 -4.37 -8.17 3.25
CA ALA A 208 -3.23 -7.68 4.00
C ALA A 208 -1.94 -8.47 3.69
N ALA A 209 -2.05 -9.78 3.51
CA ALA A 209 -0.92 -10.63 3.15
C ALA A 209 -0.37 -10.31 1.76
N GLU A 210 -1.23 -10.09 0.76
CA GLU A 210 -0.80 -9.70 -0.59
C GLU A 210 -0.07 -8.34 -0.59
N ILE A 211 -0.55 -7.38 0.21
CA ILE A 211 0.10 -6.07 0.36
C ILE A 211 1.46 -6.22 1.06
N ALA A 212 1.51 -7.01 2.12
CA ALA A 212 2.76 -7.28 2.85
C ALA A 212 3.82 -7.97 1.98
N GLU A 213 3.43 -8.92 1.11
CA GLU A 213 4.33 -9.47 0.09
C GLU A 213 4.86 -8.39 -0.86
N GLY A 214 3.99 -7.47 -1.30
CA GLY A 214 4.40 -6.36 -2.16
C GLY A 214 5.43 -5.45 -1.48
N ILE A 215 5.20 -5.12 -0.21
CA ILE A 215 6.17 -4.33 0.59
C ILE A 215 7.48 -5.11 0.75
N GLY A 216 7.40 -6.40 1.06
CA GLY A 216 8.59 -7.26 1.17
C GLY A 216 9.38 -7.34 -0.14
N ALA A 217 8.68 -7.43 -1.28
CA ALA A 217 9.33 -7.42 -2.59
C ALA A 217 10.08 -6.10 -2.85
N VAL A 218 9.49 -4.94 -2.47
CA VAL A 218 10.19 -3.63 -2.55
C VAL A 218 11.45 -3.63 -1.68
N VAL A 219 11.35 -4.10 -0.44
CA VAL A 219 12.51 -4.21 0.46
C VAL A 219 13.59 -5.13 -0.14
N GLN A 220 13.19 -6.26 -0.73
CA GLN A 220 14.11 -7.20 -1.36
C GLN A 220 14.81 -6.58 -2.59
N GLU A 221 14.08 -5.84 -3.43
CA GLU A 221 14.67 -5.15 -4.58
C GLU A 221 15.65 -4.06 -4.11
N MET A 222 15.28 -3.25 -3.12
CA MET A 222 16.18 -2.24 -2.54
C MET A 222 17.46 -2.85 -1.95
N ARG A 223 17.37 -4.03 -1.32
CA ARG A 223 18.55 -4.75 -0.83
C ARG A 223 19.43 -5.28 -1.96
N THR A 224 18.83 -5.59 -3.11
CA THR A 224 19.56 -6.03 -4.31
C THR A 224 20.27 -4.87 -4.97
N ASP A 225 19.58 -3.75 -5.16
CA ASP A 225 20.11 -2.55 -5.82
C ASP A 225 21.13 -1.81 -4.91
N PHE A 226 20.90 -1.83 -3.60
CA PHE A 226 21.67 -1.08 -2.59
C PHE A 226 22.17 -2.00 -1.46
N PRO A 227 23.07 -2.95 -1.73
CA PRO A 227 23.43 -4.02 -0.79
C PRO A 227 24.10 -3.54 0.50
N GLN A 228 24.63 -2.32 0.54
CA GLN A 228 25.24 -1.72 1.72
C GLN A 228 24.30 -0.77 2.48
N ALA A 229 23.18 -0.35 1.86
CA ALA A 229 22.25 0.56 2.49
C ALA A 229 21.50 -0.11 3.65
N LYS A 230 21.23 0.66 4.69
CA LYS A 230 20.34 0.27 5.78
C LYS A 230 18.95 0.82 5.50
N ILE A 231 17.94 -0.04 5.54
CA ILE A 231 16.55 0.32 5.22
C ILE A 231 15.80 0.56 6.53
N LEU A 232 15.32 1.79 6.76
CA LEU A 232 14.32 2.10 7.75
C LEU A 232 12.95 1.86 7.14
N LEU A 233 12.36 0.69 7.40
CA LEU A 233 11.02 0.34 6.97
C LEU A 233 10.02 0.87 7.99
N LEU A 234 9.24 1.87 7.60
CA LEU A 234 8.16 2.38 8.46
C LEU A 234 6.91 1.52 8.31
N ALA A 235 6.20 1.35 9.42
CA ALA A 235 4.83 0.85 9.40
C ALA A 235 3.98 1.73 8.47
N VAL A 236 3.04 1.14 7.74
CA VAL A 236 2.01 1.89 7.03
C VAL A 236 1.22 2.68 8.07
N PHE A 237 1.14 4.00 7.88
CA PHE A 237 0.46 4.87 8.84
C PHE A 237 -1.04 4.57 8.92
N PRO A 238 -1.65 4.77 10.09
CA PRO A 238 -3.09 4.65 10.22
C PRO A 238 -3.81 5.61 9.27
N ARG A 239 -4.96 5.18 8.72
CA ARG A 239 -5.85 6.03 7.91
C ARG A 239 -7.31 5.78 8.27
N GLY A 240 -8.18 6.75 7.95
CA GLY A 240 -9.60 6.66 8.32
C GLY A 240 -9.84 6.84 9.83
N ASN A 241 -11.04 6.53 10.27
CA ASN A 241 -11.45 6.65 11.68
C ASN A 241 -11.25 5.33 12.44
N PRO A 242 -11.25 5.36 13.77
CA PRO A 242 -11.38 4.15 14.58
C PRO A 242 -12.63 3.34 14.17
N GLY A 243 -12.47 2.02 13.98
CA GLY A 243 -13.55 1.13 13.52
C GLY A 243 -13.68 0.99 12.00
N ASP A 244 -13.02 1.80 11.21
CA ASP A 244 -12.96 1.58 9.76
C ASP A 244 -12.14 0.31 9.45
N SER A 245 -12.65 -0.58 8.59
CA SER A 245 -12.01 -1.86 8.25
C SER A 245 -10.59 -1.71 7.67
N VAL A 246 -10.27 -0.55 7.11
CA VAL A 246 -8.92 -0.24 6.63
C VAL A 246 -7.91 -0.16 7.77
N ARG A 247 -8.34 0.22 9.00
CA ARG A 247 -7.48 0.22 10.19
C ARG A 247 -7.02 -1.19 10.54
N ASP A 248 -7.95 -2.15 10.55
CA ASP A 248 -7.65 -3.56 10.82
C ASP A 248 -6.74 -4.15 9.74
N LYS A 249 -7.02 -3.82 8.47
CA LYS A 249 -6.17 -4.23 7.35
C LYS A 249 -4.75 -3.68 7.49
N ILE A 250 -4.57 -2.41 7.83
CA ILE A 250 -3.25 -1.79 8.05
C ILE A 250 -2.54 -2.43 9.23
N ALA A 251 -3.24 -2.66 10.34
CA ALA A 251 -2.66 -3.33 11.51
C ALA A 251 -2.13 -4.73 11.15
N GLU A 252 -2.88 -5.48 10.34
CA GLU A 252 -2.45 -6.81 9.87
C GLU A 252 -1.27 -6.72 8.90
N ILE A 253 -1.25 -5.76 7.97
CA ILE A 253 -0.09 -5.50 7.10
C ILE A 253 1.15 -5.25 7.97
N ASN A 254 1.05 -4.33 8.93
CA ASN A 254 2.15 -3.94 9.80
C ASN A 254 2.67 -5.11 10.64
N ARG A 255 1.76 -5.96 11.17
CA ARG A 255 2.13 -7.19 11.88
C ARG A 255 2.93 -8.16 11.01
N ILE A 256 2.61 -8.24 9.71
CA ILE A 256 3.32 -9.13 8.78
C ILE A 256 4.67 -8.54 8.40
N VAL A 257 4.72 -7.25 7.99
CA VAL A 257 5.97 -6.64 7.50
C VAL A 257 6.99 -6.39 8.62
N ALA A 258 6.56 -6.30 9.88
CA ALA A 258 7.47 -6.24 11.03
C ALA A 258 8.44 -7.44 11.09
N ARG A 259 8.09 -8.57 10.49
CA ARG A 259 8.96 -9.75 10.40
C ARG A 259 10.18 -9.57 9.47
N LEU A 260 10.18 -8.52 8.65
CA LEU A 260 11.32 -8.16 7.80
C LEU A 260 12.48 -7.51 8.59
N ASP A 261 12.21 -7.12 9.85
CA ASP A 261 13.23 -6.53 10.72
C ASP A 261 14.31 -7.57 11.07
N ASP A 262 15.49 -7.41 10.49
CA ASP A 262 16.67 -8.26 10.74
C ASP A 262 17.71 -7.58 11.63
N GLN A 263 17.48 -6.34 12.07
CA GLN A 263 18.36 -5.49 12.89
C GLN A 263 19.77 -5.35 12.30
N ARG A 264 19.93 -5.60 11.02
CA ARG A 264 21.21 -5.55 10.31
C ARG A 264 21.13 -4.71 9.03
N HIS A 265 20.17 -5.01 8.16
CA HIS A 265 19.93 -4.32 6.90
C HIS A 265 18.55 -3.66 6.87
N VAL A 266 17.57 -4.26 7.52
CA VAL A 266 16.21 -3.77 7.62
C VAL A 266 15.87 -3.51 9.08
N PHE A 267 15.41 -2.30 9.36
CA PHE A 267 15.02 -1.83 10.68
C PHE A 267 13.57 -1.37 10.59
N TYR A 268 12.67 -2.12 11.21
CA TYR A 268 11.26 -1.76 11.23
C TYR A 268 10.96 -0.77 12.34
N LEU A 269 10.15 0.26 12.03
CA LEU A 269 9.73 1.24 13.02
C LEU A 269 8.25 1.61 12.83
N ASP A 270 7.44 1.39 13.85
CA ASP A 270 6.06 1.84 13.90
C ASP A 270 5.97 3.15 14.71
N ILE A 271 5.60 4.23 14.05
CA ILE A 271 5.33 5.53 14.66
C ILE A 271 3.85 5.90 14.63
N GLY A 272 2.98 5.00 14.16
CA GLY A 272 1.55 5.26 13.96
C GLY A 272 0.83 5.77 15.20
N ALA A 273 1.14 5.21 16.37
CA ALA A 273 0.55 5.63 17.65
C ALA A 273 0.88 7.08 18.03
N LYS A 274 1.99 7.65 17.51
CA LYS A 274 2.38 9.05 17.80
C LYS A 274 1.43 10.08 17.19
N PHE A 275 0.62 9.67 16.23
CA PHE A 275 -0.36 10.53 15.58
C PHE A 275 -1.76 10.46 16.19
N LEU A 276 -1.99 9.55 17.14
CA LEU A 276 -3.32 9.19 17.64
C LEU A 276 -3.50 9.58 19.11
N ASP A 277 -4.75 9.92 19.48
CA ASP A 277 -5.19 10.03 20.87
C ASP A 277 -5.52 8.62 21.45
N ASP A 278 -5.85 8.57 22.74
CA ASP A 278 -6.17 7.32 23.47
C ASP A 278 -7.40 6.59 22.92
N ARG A 279 -8.23 7.25 22.11
CA ARG A 279 -9.40 6.69 21.43
C ARG A 279 -9.10 6.27 19.99
N GLY A 280 -7.86 6.49 19.52
CA GLY A 280 -7.41 6.15 18.16
C GLY A 280 -7.76 7.19 17.09
N TYR A 281 -8.26 8.38 17.45
CA TYR A 281 -8.44 9.48 16.51
C TYR A 281 -7.14 10.23 16.31
N PHE A 282 -6.96 10.83 15.11
CA PHE A 282 -5.80 11.68 14.87
C PHE A 282 -5.76 12.88 15.82
N LEU A 283 -4.58 13.19 16.32
CA LEU A 283 -4.34 14.40 17.11
C LEU A 283 -4.74 15.64 16.31
N PRO A 284 -5.39 16.65 16.93
CA PRO A 284 -5.86 17.82 16.21
C PRO A 284 -4.76 18.55 15.42
N GLY A 285 -5.03 18.80 14.15
CA GLY A 285 -4.14 19.54 13.26
C GLY A 285 -2.88 18.79 12.80
N THR A 286 -2.83 17.47 12.94
CA THR A 286 -1.72 16.64 12.46
C THR A 286 -1.95 16.06 11.07
N PHE A 287 -3.22 15.82 10.72
CA PHE A 287 -3.64 15.29 9.42
C PHE A 287 -4.70 16.16 8.77
N ARG A 288 -4.82 16.05 7.45
CA ARG A 288 -5.89 16.65 6.66
C ARG A 288 -7.25 16.05 7.03
N PRO A 289 -8.38 16.68 6.64
CA PRO A 289 -9.72 16.11 6.88
C PRO A 289 -9.98 14.76 6.23
N ASP A 290 -9.11 14.32 5.31
CA ASP A 290 -9.17 13.00 4.68
C ASP A 290 -8.68 11.86 5.60
N ASN A 291 -8.17 12.17 6.79
CA ASN A 291 -7.61 11.21 7.74
C ASN A 291 -6.57 10.25 7.10
N LEU A 292 -5.76 10.78 6.19
CA LEU A 292 -4.74 10.04 5.45
C LEU A 292 -3.43 10.83 5.34
N HIS A 293 -3.51 12.11 4.97
CA HIS A 293 -2.33 12.89 4.62
C HIS A 293 -1.91 13.80 5.77
N PRO A 294 -0.66 13.71 6.24
CA PRO A 294 -0.13 14.63 7.25
C PRO A 294 -0.10 16.09 6.75
N VAL A 295 -0.22 17.02 7.68
CA VAL A 295 0.15 18.43 7.49
C VAL A 295 1.45 18.72 8.23
N ALA A 296 1.98 19.94 8.18
CA ALA A 296 3.28 20.30 8.75
C ALA A 296 3.49 19.78 10.19
N LYS A 297 2.47 19.89 11.06
CA LYS A 297 2.52 19.35 12.43
C LYS A 297 2.66 17.81 12.46
N GLY A 298 2.02 17.10 11.53
CA GLY A 298 2.18 15.64 11.38
C GLY A 298 3.58 15.28 10.88
N TYR A 299 4.10 16.04 9.93
CA TYR A 299 5.49 15.89 9.47
C TYR A 299 6.51 16.22 10.57
N ASP A 300 6.24 17.18 11.44
CA ASP A 300 7.10 17.46 12.58
C ASP A 300 7.18 16.27 13.55
N ILE A 301 6.05 15.65 13.85
CA ILE A 301 5.99 14.41 14.67
C ILE A 301 6.78 13.28 13.99
N TRP A 302 6.59 13.10 12.68
CA TRP A 302 7.28 12.06 11.92
C TRP A 302 8.80 12.30 11.92
N GLY A 303 9.25 13.49 11.52
CA GLY A 303 10.66 13.82 11.48
C GLY A 303 11.34 13.65 12.84
N ALA A 304 10.70 14.14 13.93
CA ALA A 304 11.21 13.95 15.30
C ALA A 304 11.30 12.46 15.68
N ALA A 305 10.38 11.62 15.22
CA ALA A 305 10.36 10.19 15.56
C ALA A 305 11.45 9.38 14.85
N VAL A 306 11.90 9.81 13.67
CA VAL A 306 12.84 9.03 12.84
C VAL A 306 14.27 9.57 12.84
N LYS A 307 14.48 10.86 13.21
CA LYS A 307 15.78 11.56 13.05
C LYS A 307 16.95 10.82 13.68
N ASP A 308 16.80 10.34 14.91
CA ASP A 308 17.88 9.69 15.65
C ASP A 308 18.22 8.32 15.04
N LYS A 309 17.17 7.58 14.59
CA LYS A 309 17.37 6.30 13.90
C LYS A 309 18.03 6.50 12.54
N ILE A 310 17.62 7.48 11.75
CA ILE A 310 18.28 7.80 10.48
C ILE A 310 19.73 8.17 10.72
N ALA A 311 20.02 9.03 11.70
CA ALA A 311 21.39 9.41 12.03
C ALA A 311 22.26 8.21 12.49
N GLU A 312 21.67 7.23 13.16
CA GLU A 312 22.32 5.95 13.50
C GLU A 312 22.60 5.12 12.24
N LEU A 313 21.62 4.98 11.35
CA LEU A 313 21.74 4.13 10.16
C LEU A 313 22.72 4.69 9.12
N MET A 314 22.93 6.00 9.10
CA MET A 314 23.84 6.67 8.18
C MET A 314 25.32 6.62 8.60
N LYS A 315 25.62 6.08 9.77
CA LYS A 315 27.02 5.85 10.23
C LYS A 315 27.61 4.62 9.56
#